data_6ec7ee065a935a813b826d89fec5359b
#
_entry.id   6ec7ee065a935a813b826d89fec5359b
#
_cell.length_a   1.000
_cell.length_b   1.000
_cell.length_c   1.000
_cell.angle_alpha   90.00
_cell.angle_beta   90.00
_cell.angle_gamma   90.00
#
_symmetry.space_group_name_H-M   'P 1'
#
loop_
_entity.id
_entity.type
_entity.pdbx_description
1 polymer ?
#
loop_
_entity_poly.entity_id
_entity_poly.type
_entity_poly.pdbx_seq_one_letter_code
_entity_poly.pdbx_strand_id
1 'polypeptide(L)'
;LIGIAPHFGKAFWERPVSVFDSSIIMGLRSSYVMSSLVAPMMVKQQSGLMVQVSSFGGVQYLFDVGYGVGKAGLDRLTTDMAAELKPHQVHAVTLYPGAAVTEVTAFPGGESTIFSGRAVGALLNKASKEDLARLNGKVIHTAELAVDYGFTDADGSMPNADFSGVEAAKRCREVMSQPVIQYNLDAELPDPSETNNPDFAGLFP
;
A
#
# COMPACT_ATOMS: atom_id res chain seq x y z
N LEU A 1 15.43 -2.14 0.21
CA LEU A 1 16.23 -2.96 1.17
C LEU A 1 17.74 -2.66 1.13
N ILE A 2 18.31 -2.17 0.02
CA ILE A 2 19.76 -1.96 -0.14
C ILE A 2 20.34 -1.04 0.94
N GLY A 3 19.63 0.04 1.30
CA GLY A 3 20.09 0.96 2.36
C GLY A 3 19.93 0.42 3.80
N ILE A 4 19.12 -0.61 3.99
CA ILE A 4 18.81 -1.19 5.30
C ILE A 4 19.77 -2.33 5.65
N ALA A 5 20.17 -3.12 4.65
CA ALA A 5 20.95 -4.35 4.86
C ALA A 5 22.22 -4.18 5.71
N PRO A 6 23.04 -3.12 5.55
CA PRO A 6 24.23 -2.92 6.36
C PRO A 6 23.95 -2.67 7.85
N HIS A 7 22.71 -2.41 8.21
CA HIS A 7 22.28 -2.07 9.56
C HIS A 7 21.37 -3.11 10.20
N PHE A 8 21.21 -4.28 9.58
CA PHE A 8 20.44 -5.38 10.17
C PHE A 8 20.98 -5.75 11.56
N GLY A 9 20.07 -6.04 12.48
CA GLY A 9 20.39 -6.42 13.86
C GLY A 9 20.73 -5.26 14.80
N LYS A 10 20.88 -4.02 14.29
CA LYS A 10 21.05 -2.83 15.13
C LYS A 10 19.71 -2.27 15.56
N ALA A 11 19.64 -1.79 16.81
CA ALA A 11 18.47 -1.05 17.29
C ALA A 11 18.31 0.28 16.53
N PHE A 12 17.08 0.84 16.47
CA PHE A 12 16.82 2.05 15.68
C PHE A 12 17.62 3.26 16.13
N TRP A 13 17.94 3.36 17.44
CA TRP A 13 18.76 4.44 18.01
C TRP A 13 20.26 4.31 17.74
N GLU A 14 20.70 3.19 17.21
CA GLU A 14 22.10 2.92 16.80
C GLU A 14 22.30 3.11 15.30
N ARG A 15 21.23 3.39 14.57
CA ARG A 15 21.26 3.57 13.12
C ARG A 15 21.37 5.04 12.76
N PRO A 16 22.11 5.40 11.71
CA PRO A 16 22.08 6.78 11.23
C PRO A 16 20.70 7.14 10.70
N VAL A 17 20.27 8.39 10.89
CA VAL A 17 18.96 8.90 10.41
C VAL A 17 18.77 8.70 8.92
N SER A 18 19.85 8.70 8.14
CA SER A 18 19.82 8.46 6.70
C SER A 18 19.22 7.10 6.29
N VAL A 19 19.22 6.12 7.18
CA VAL A 19 18.53 4.82 6.94
C VAL A 19 17.02 5.02 6.94
N PHE A 20 16.49 5.79 7.88
CA PHE A 20 15.08 6.18 7.93
C PHE A 20 14.73 7.04 6.70
N ASP A 21 15.49 8.09 6.43
CA ASP A 21 15.28 8.98 5.27
C ASP A 21 15.24 8.20 3.96
N SER A 22 16.14 7.24 3.80
CA SER A 22 16.17 6.35 2.62
C SER A 22 14.87 5.58 2.44
N SER A 23 14.33 5.01 3.52
CA SER A 23 13.05 4.28 3.49
C SER A 23 11.88 5.19 3.12
N ILE A 24 11.85 6.39 3.68
CA ILE A 24 10.79 7.36 3.40
C ILE A 24 10.91 7.97 2.00
N ILE A 25 12.10 8.40 1.62
CA ILE A 25 12.31 9.06 0.32
C ILE A 25 12.09 8.07 -0.83
N MET A 26 12.69 6.89 -0.76
CA MET A 26 12.63 5.91 -1.84
C MET A 26 11.33 5.11 -1.83
N GLY A 27 10.78 4.81 -0.66
CA GLY A 27 9.58 3.97 -0.52
C GLY A 27 8.27 4.74 -0.59
N LEU A 28 8.15 5.80 0.18
CA LEU A 28 6.89 6.54 0.35
C LEU A 28 6.81 7.79 -0.54
N ARG A 29 7.80 8.69 -0.41
CA ARG A 29 7.78 9.96 -1.14
C ARG A 29 7.79 9.78 -2.66
N SER A 30 8.58 8.85 -3.18
CA SER A 30 8.61 8.57 -4.62
C SER A 30 7.25 8.13 -5.14
N SER A 31 6.53 7.27 -4.40
CA SER A 31 5.18 6.82 -4.73
C SER A 31 4.19 7.98 -4.76
N TYR A 32 4.23 8.88 -3.76
CA TYR A 32 3.39 10.07 -3.75
C TYR A 32 3.67 10.97 -4.95
N VAL A 33 4.94 11.27 -5.23
CA VAL A 33 5.33 12.14 -6.35
C VAL A 33 4.85 11.57 -7.68
N MET A 34 5.08 10.28 -7.93
CA MET A 34 4.61 9.63 -9.16
C MET A 34 3.09 9.64 -9.27
N SER A 35 2.39 9.34 -8.19
CA SER A 35 0.92 9.37 -8.15
C SER A 35 0.38 10.76 -8.43
N SER A 36 0.95 11.81 -7.83
CA SER A 36 0.53 13.19 -8.03
C SER A 36 0.74 13.68 -9.47
N LEU A 37 1.76 13.19 -10.16
CA LEU A 37 2.02 13.53 -11.56
C LEU A 37 1.07 12.80 -12.53
N VAL A 38 0.66 11.57 -12.20
CA VAL A 38 -0.19 10.74 -13.06
C VAL A 38 -1.69 11.00 -12.81
N ALA A 39 -2.08 11.31 -11.58
CA ALA A 39 -3.48 11.51 -11.20
C ALA A 39 -4.25 12.50 -12.12
N PRO A 40 -3.73 13.68 -12.50
CA PRO A 40 -4.46 14.61 -13.37
C PRO A 40 -4.82 14.01 -14.73
N MET A 41 -3.97 13.15 -15.28
CA MET A 41 -4.25 12.47 -16.55
C MET A 41 -5.37 11.46 -16.41
N MET A 42 -5.33 10.63 -15.36
CA MET A 42 -6.36 9.63 -15.07
C MET A 42 -7.70 10.29 -14.72
N VAL A 43 -7.67 11.37 -13.95
CA VAL A 43 -8.87 12.19 -13.64
C VAL A 43 -9.51 12.74 -14.91
N LYS A 44 -8.71 13.30 -15.82
CA LYS A 44 -9.21 13.78 -17.12
C LYS A 44 -9.80 12.66 -17.97
N GLN A 45 -9.23 11.46 -17.91
CA GLN A 45 -9.73 10.28 -18.64
C GLN A 45 -10.99 9.66 -18.00
N GLN A 46 -11.32 10.02 -16.74
CA GLN A 46 -12.35 9.37 -15.93
C GLN A 46 -12.15 7.85 -15.85
N SER A 47 -10.89 7.43 -15.81
CA SER A 47 -10.49 6.02 -15.75
C SER A 47 -9.02 5.90 -15.37
N GLY A 48 -8.70 4.94 -14.52
CA GLY A 48 -7.33 4.62 -14.16
C GLY A 48 -7.23 3.65 -12.99
N LEU A 49 -6.08 3.01 -12.89
CA LEU A 49 -5.72 2.15 -11.77
C LEU A 49 -4.29 2.47 -11.32
N MET A 50 -4.14 2.84 -10.07
CA MET A 50 -2.85 2.97 -9.38
C MET A 50 -2.62 1.75 -8.50
N VAL A 51 -1.49 1.09 -8.68
CA VAL A 51 -1.10 -0.06 -7.86
C VAL A 51 0.17 0.30 -7.09
N GLN A 52 0.04 0.41 -5.78
CA GLN A 52 1.18 0.64 -4.89
C GLN A 52 1.69 -0.70 -4.34
N VAL A 53 2.97 -0.99 -4.55
CA VAL A 53 3.58 -2.22 -4.06
C VAL A 53 4.14 -1.99 -2.65
N SER A 54 3.44 -2.52 -1.66
CA SER A 54 3.81 -2.42 -0.26
C SER A 54 4.24 -3.79 0.29
N SER A 55 4.15 -3.99 1.57
CA SER A 55 4.41 -5.28 2.20
C SER A 55 3.78 -5.36 3.58
N PHE A 56 3.71 -6.59 4.09
CA PHE A 56 3.27 -6.91 5.45
C PHE A 56 4.03 -6.14 6.55
N GLY A 57 5.22 -5.62 6.23
CA GLY A 57 5.98 -4.74 7.13
C GLY A 57 5.27 -3.44 7.51
N GLY A 58 4.22 -3.04 6.78
CA GLY A 58 3.36 -1.90 7.15
C GLY A 58 2.42 -2.18 8.33
N VAL A 59 2.22 -3.45 8.68
CA VAL A 59 1.29 -3.89 9.74
C VAL A 59 2.00 -4.55 10.91
N GLN A 60 3.13 -5.20 10.63
CA GLN A 60 3.91 -5.90 11.63
C GLN A 60 5.38 -5.49 11.50
N TYR A 61 6.11 -5.51 12.62
CA TYR A 61 7.54 -5.23 12.60
C TYR A 61 8.28 -6.21 11.68
N LEU A 62 8.92 -5.65 10.66
CA LEU A 62 9.73 -6.40 9.71
C LEU A 62 10.93 -5.53 9.32
N PHE A 63 12.14 -6.06 9.41
CA PHE A 63 13.42 -5.44 9.10
C PHE A 63 13.82 -4.28 10.01
N ASP A 64 13.10 -3.16 10.01
CA ASP A 64 13.37 -2.00 10.87
C ASP A 64 12.19 -1.02 10.95
N VAL A 65 12.34 -0.03 11.86
CA VAL A 65 11.32 1.00 12.10
C VAL A 65 11.05 1.85 10.85
N GLY A 66 12.07 2.26 10.11
CA GLY A 66 11.91 3.09 8.91
C GLY A 66 11.17 2.35 7.80
N TYR A 67 11.47 1.07 7.62
CA TYR A 67 10.76 0.22 6.68
C TYR A 67 9.27 0.10 7.03
N GLY A 68 8.98 -0.22 8.30
CA GLY A 68 7.62 -0.36 8.79
C GLY A 68 6.81 0.93 8.60
N VAL A 69 7.36 2.07 9.02
CA VAL A 69 6.73 3.39 8.85
C VAL A 69 6.50 3.71 7.37
N GLY A 70 7.51 3.47 6.52
CA GLY A 70 7.38 3.72 5.08
C GLY A 70 6.29 2.88 4.43
N LYS A 71 6.17 1.60 4.80
CA LYS A 71 5.14 0.70 4.26
C LYS A 71 3.75 1.01 4.80
N ALA A 72 3.61 1.28 6.10
CA ALA A 72 2.35 1.74 6.68
C ALA A 72 1.89 3.08 6.07
N GLY A 73 2.83 4.01 5.87
CA GLY A 73 2.56 5.27 5.18
C GLY A 73 2.10 5.08 3.73
N LEU A 74 2.66 4.09 3.01
CA LEU A 74 2.26 3.78 1.64
C LEU A 74 0.85 3.17 1.57
N ASP A 75 0.50 2.31 2.52
CA ASP A 75 -0.84 1.73 2.62
C ASP A 75 -1.87 2.83 2.92
N ARG A 76 -1.57 3.73 3.83
CA ARG A 76 -2.41 4.88 4.15
C ARG A 76 -2.53 5.82 2.96
N LEU A 77 -1.43 6.18 2.32
CA LEU A 77 -1.41 6.99 1.10
C LEU A 77 -2.37 6.43 0.04
N THR A 78 -2.33 5.12 -0.18
CA THR A 78 -3.21 4.45 -1.15
C THR A 78 -4.68 4.61 -0.79
N THR A 79 -5.02 4.42 0.50
CA THR A 79 -6.40 4.54 0.98
C THR A 79 -6.92 5.96 0.80
N ASP A 80 -6.11 6.97 1.12
CA ASP A 80 -6.51 8.37 1.00
C ASP A 80 -6.64 8.78 -0.47
N MET A 81 -5.67 8.43 -1.32
CA MET A 81 -5.78 8.65 -2.77
C MET A 81 -7.03 7.98 -3.36
N ALA A 82 -7.36 6.77 -2.94
CA ALA A 82 -8.55 6.06 -3.40
C ALA A 82 -9.85 6.82 -3.06
N ALA A 83 -9.91 7.46 -1.89
CA ALA A 83 -11.04 8.28 -1.49
C ALA A 83 -11.18 9.53 -2.38
N GLU A 84 -10.09 10.26 -2.61
CA GLU A 84 -10.09 11.47 -3.45
C GLU A 84 -10.35 11.16 -4.94
N LEU A 85 -9.85 10.03 -5.43
CA LEU A 85 -9.98 9.63 -6.84
C LEU A 85 -11.31 8.97 -7.19
N LYS A 86 -12.06 8.49 -6.19
CA LYS A 86 -13.34 7.78 -6.38
C LYS A 86 -14.35 8.52 -7.24
N PRO A 87 -14.59 9.83 -7.08
CA PRO A 87 -15.55 10.58 -7.93
C PRO A 87 -15.17 10.59 -9.41
N HIS A 88 -13.90 10.33 -9.72
CA HIS A 88 -13.33 10.38 -11.07
C HIS A 88 -13.21 8.99 -11.72
N GLN A 89 -13.76 7.94 -11.11
CA GLN A 89 -13.65 6.55 -11.59
C GLN A 89 -12.20 6.07 -11.72
N VAL A 90 -11.30 6.63 -10.93
CA VAL A 90 -9.90 6.21 -10.81
C VAL A 90 -9.75 5.44 -9.51
N HIS A 91 -9.08 4.30 -9.58
CA HIS A 91 -8.91 3.39 -8.45
C HIS A 91 -7.45 3.37 -7.99
N ALA A 92 -7.25 3.20 -6.71
CA ALA A 92 -5.93 2.97 -6.12
C ALA A 92 -6.00 1.74 -5.19
N VAL A 93 -5.02 0.85 -5.32
CA VAL A 93 -4.94 -0.36 -4.51
C VAL A 93 -3.51 -0.58 -4.03
N THR A 94 -3.37 -1.18 -2.87
CA THR A 94 -2.08 -1.65 -2.36
C THR A 94 -1.93 -3.13 -2.65
N LEU A 95 -0.84 -3.51 -3.31
CA LEU A 95 -0.48 -4.91 -3.58
C LEU A 95 0.59 -5.35 -2.57
N TYR A 96 0.33 -6.46 -1.90
CA TYR A 96 1.29 -7.15 -1.05
C TYR A 96 1.81 -8.39 -1.79
N PRO A 97 3.04 -8.34 -2.32
CA PRO A 97 3.74 -9.56 -2.71
C PRO A 97 3.96 -10.46 -1.49
N GLY A 98 3.99 -11.76 -1.73
CA GLY A 98 4.51 -12.71 -0.76
C GLY A 98 6.04 -12.59 -0.63
N ALA A 99 6.65 -13.55 0.05
CA ALA A 99 8.09 -13.63 0.11
C ALA A 99 8.65 -13.84 -1.30
N ALA A 100 9.33 -12.84 -1.83
CA ALA A 100 9.79 -12.86 -3.21
C ALA A 100 11.22 -13.40 -3.34
N VAL A 101 11.43 -14.18 -4.39
CA VAL A 101 12.76 -14.63 -4.82
C VAL A 101 13.34 -13.60 -5.77
N THR A 102 14.47 -13.02 -5.39
CA THR A 102 15.19 -12.01 -6.16
C THR A 102 16.70 -12.30 -6.10
N GLU A 103 17.51 -11.48 -6.72
CA GLU A 103 18.97 -11.56 -6.65
C GLU A 103 19.52 -11.34 -5.22
N VAL A 104 18.71 -10.69 -4.35
CA VAL A 104 19.12 -10.34 -2.97
C VAL A 104 18.47 -11.25 -1.94
N THR A 105 17.31 -11.83 -2.26
CA THR A 105 16.53 -12.66 -1.34
C THR A 105 16.17 -13.98 -1.98
N ALA A 106 16.39 -15.08 -1.25
CA ALA A 106 15.97 -16.41 -1.66
C ALA A 106 15.16 -17.03 -0.53
N PHE A 107 13.83 -16.98 -0.68
CA PHE A 107 12.93 -17.64 0.25
C PHE A 107 12.42 -18.93 -0.39
N PRO A 108 12.67 -20.11 0.23
CA PRO A 108 12.12 -21.37 -0.27
C PRO A 108 10.58 -21.29 -0.40
N GLY A 109 10.06 -21.64 -1.57
CA GLY A 109 8.62 -21.53 -1.85
C GLY A 109 8.13 -20.10 -2.05
N GLY A 110 9.00 -19.11 -2.14
CA GLY A 110 8.67 -17.72 -2.42
C GLY A 110 8.21 -17.52 -3.87
N GLU A 111 7.53 -16.41 -4.10
CA GLU A 111 7.05 -16.04 -5.43
C GLU A 111 8.16 -15.42 -6.29
N SER A 112 8.08 -15.61 -7.61
CA SER A 112 8.92 -14.86 -8.54
C SER A 112 8.41 -13.43 -8.71
N THR A 113 9.27 -12.54 -9.22
CA THR A 113 8.85 -11.17 -9.58
C THR A 113 7.80 -11.15 -10.69
N ILE A 114 7.73 -12.21 -11.51
CA ILE A 114 6.72 -12.39 -12.55
C ILE A 114 5.34 -12.60 -11.94
N PHE A 115 5.23 -13.28 -10.80
CA PHE A 115 3.95 -13.51 -10.13
C PHE A 115 3.29 -12.20 -9.72
N SER A 116 4.04 -11.30 -9.10
CA SER A 116 3.57 -9.93 -8.81
C SER A 116 3.15 -9.17 -10.08
N GLY A 117 3.92 -9.30 -11.18
CA GLY A 117 3.56 -8.74 -12.48
C GLY A 117 2.24 -9.30 -13.04
N ARG A 118 2.02 -10.61 -12.89
CA ARG A 118 0.74 -11.27 -13.29
C ARG A 118 -0.43 -10.80 -12.46
N ALA A 119 -0.24 -10.51 -11.16
CA ALA A 119 -1.26 -9.93 -10.30
C ALA A 119 -1.70 -8.55 -10.81
N VAL A 120 -0.76 -7.67 -11.15
CA VAL A 120 -1.06 -6.37 -11.76
C VAL A 120 -1.76 -6.55 -13.12
N GLY A 121 -1.26 -7.48 -13.96
CA GLY A 121 -1.88 -7.81 -15.24
C GLY A 121 -3.32 -8.32 -15.10
N ALA A 122 -3.62 -9.10 -14.06
CA ALA A 122 -4.96 -9.58 -13.77
C ALA A 122 -5.90 -8.42 -13.38
N LEU A 123 -5.46 -7.51 -12.55
CA LEU A 123 -6.24 -6.29 -12.20
C LEU A 123 -6.55 -5.43 -13.42
N LEU A 124 -5.61 -5.33 -14.37
CA LEU A 124 -5.79 -4.52 -15.57
C LEU A 124 -6.68 -5.18 -16.63
N ASN A 125 -6.61 -6.51 -16.80
CA ASN A 125 -7.19 -7.20 -17.94
C ASN A 125 -8.38 -8.09 -17.58
N LYS A 126 -8.53 -8.50 -16.33
CA LYS A 126 -9.57 -9.44 -15.90
C LYS A 126 -10.52 -8.86 -14.86
N ALA A 127 -10.08 -7.91 -14.04
CA ALA A 127 -10.95 -7.32 -13.03
C ALA A 127 -12.06 -6.49 -13.69
N SER A 128 -13.30 -6.71 -13.26
CA SER A 128 -14.45 -5.91 -13.66
C SER A 128 -14.40 -4.52 -12.98
N LYS A 129 -15.25 -3.60 -13.43
CA LYS A 129 -15.39 -2.29 -12.76
C LYS A 129 -15.88 -2.46 -11.32
N GLU A 130 -16.74 -3.41 -11.09
CA GLU A 130 -17.27 -3.78 -9.77
C GLU A 130 -16.16 -4.33 -8.86
N ASP A 131 -15.27 -5.17 -9.42
CA ASP A 131 -14.09 -5.65 -8.68
C ASP A 131 -13.18 -4.50 -8.29
N LEU A 132 -12.84 -3.62 -9.23
CA LEU A 132 -11.98 -2.46 -8.95
C LEU A 132 -12.62 -1.53 -7.91
N ALA A 133 -13.93 -1.31 -7.97
CA ALA A 133 -14.65 -0.52 -6.96
C ALA A 133 -14.61 -1.20 -5.58
N ARG A 134 -14.77 -2.52 -5.52
CA ARG A 134 -14.68 -3.33 -4.30
C ARG A 134 -13.28 -3.31 -3.68
N LEU A 135 -12.25 -3.31 -4.51
CA LEU A 135 -10.84 -3.36 -4.12
C LEU A 135 -10.26 -1.97 -3.83
N ASN A 136 -10.93 -0.91 -4.24
CA ASN A 136 -10.44 0.46 -4.13
C ASN A 136 -10.07 0.84 -2.69
N GLY A 137 -8.88 1.35 -2.49
CA GLY A 137 -8.33 1.76 -1.19
C GLY A 137 -7.89 0.58 -0.30
N LYS A 138 -7.90 -0.65 -0.81
CA LYS A 138 -7.61 -1.85 -0.01
C LYS A 138 -6.22 -2.40 -0.28
N VAL A 139 -5.74 -3.14 0.71
CA VAL A 139 -4.59 -4.03 0.59
C VAL A 139 -5.05 -5.36 0.02
N ILE A 140 -4.34 -5.86 -0.98
CA ILE A 140 -4.63 -7.11 -1.67
C ILE A 140 -3.35 -7.92 -1.77
N HIS A 141 -3.41 -9.22 -1.50
CA HIS A 141 -2.26 -10.10 -1.62
C HIS A 141 -2.19 -10.72 -3.03
N THR A 142 -0.97 -10.91 -3.57
CA THR A 142 -0.75 -11.54 -4.88
C THR A 142 -1.39 -12.91 -4.98
N ALA A 143 -1.30 -13.75 -3.93
CA ALA A 143 -1.89 -15.08 -3.88
C ALA A 143 -3.43 -15.05 -3.92
N GLU A 144 -4.10 -14.03 -3.32
CA GLU A 144 -5.55 -13.87 -3.43
C GLU A 144 -5.97 -13.59 -4.87
N LEU A 145 -5.27 -12.66 -5.53
CA LEU A 145 -5.54 -12.36 -6.94
C LEU A 145 -5.28 -13.57 -7.84
N ALA A 146 -4.29 -14.40 -7.50
CA ALA A 146 -4.00 -15.62 -8.24
C ALA A 146 -5.16 -16.61 -8.17
N VAL A 147 -5.78 -16.76 -7.00
CA VAL A 147 -6.98 -17.59 -6.83
C VAL A 147 -8.18 -16.98 -7.55
N ASP A 148 -8.44 -15.68 -7.31
CA ASP A 148 -9.62 -15.00 -7.85
C ASP A 148 -9.61 -14.93 -9.39
N TYR A 149 -8.43 -14.75 -10.00
CA TYR A 149 -8.29 -14.54 -11.45
C TYR A 149 -7.62 -15.69 -12.20
N GLY A 150 -7.30 -16.79 -11.52
CA GLY A 150 -6.79 -18.01 -12.13
C GLY A 150 -5.47 -17.83 -12.85
N PHE A 151 -4.41 -17.44 -12.13
CA PHE A 151 -3.04 -17.43 -12.65
C PHE A 151 -2.07 -18.13 -11.68
N THR A 152 -0.95 -18.57 -12.21
CA THR A 152 0.12 -19.24 -11.46
C THR A 152 1.43 -18.49 -11.63
N ASP A 153 2.49 -18.90 -10.96
CA ASP A 153 3.82 -18.38 -11.20
C ASP A 153 4.40 -18.86 -12.54
N ALA A 154 5.60 -18.40 -12.88
CA ALA A 154 6.25 -18.69 -14.16
C ALA A 154 6.49 -20.19 -14.39
N ASP A 155 6.76 -20.94 -13.33
CA ASP A 155 6.97 -22.38 -13.33
C ASP A 155 5.68 -23.22 -13.19
N GLY A 156 4.52 -22.55 -13.13
CA GLY A 156 3.22 -23.19 -12.93
C GLY A 156 2.86 -23.43 -11.47
N SER A 157 3.73 -23.08 -10.53
CA SER A 157 3.44 -23.21 -9.10
C SER A 157 2.45 -22.16 -8.60
N MET A 158 1.91 -22.39 -7.40
CA MET A 158 1.10 -21.43 -6.67
C MET A 158 1.84 -21.05 -5.38
N PRO A 159 2.66 -19.99 -5.39
CA PRO A 159 3.36 -19.51 -4.21
C PRO A 159 2.40 -19.16 -3.09
N ASN A 160 2.80 -19.40 -1.85
CA ASN A 160 2.02 -19.10 -0.64
C ASN A 160 0.63 -19.76 -0.61
N ALA A 161 0.49 -20.93 -1.22
CA ALA A 161 -0.77 -21.70 -1.24
C ALA A 161 -1.26 -22.14 0.14
N ASP A 162 -0.43 -22.04 1.18
CA ASP A 162 -0.79 -22.25 2.59
C ASP A 162 -1.65 -21.10 3.16
N PHE A 163 -1.84 -20.04 2.38
CA PHE A 163 -2.63 -18.86 2.73
C PHE A 163 -2.23 -18.14 4.03
N SER A 164 -1.07 -18.43 4.61
CA SER A 164 -0.58 -17.71 5.79
C SER A 164 -0.48 -16.20 5.54
N GLY A 165 -0.04 -15.81 4.33
CA GLY A 165 -0.05 -14.43 3.87
C GLY A 165 -1.46 -13.86 3.63
N VAL A 166 -2.41 -14.69 3.19
CA VAL A 166 -3.81 -14.28 2.96
C VAL A 166 -4.51 -13.96 4.29
N GLU A 167 -4.33 -14.78 5.31
CA GLU A 167 -4.87 -14.49 6.65
C GLU A 167 -4.26 -13.23 7.27
N ALA A 168 -2.98 -12.99 7.04
CA ALA A 168 -2.33 -11.74 7.43
C ALA A 168 -2.93 -10.54 6.68
N ALA A 169 -3.14 -10.65 5.38
CA ALA A 169 -3.76 -9.60 4.56
C ALA A 169 -5.23 -9.34 4.95
N LYS A 170 -5.99 -10.37 5.33
CA LYS A 170 -7.35 -10.21 5.87
C LYS A 170 -7.36 -9.40 7.15
N ARG A 171 -6.48 -9.72 8.11
CA ARG A 171 -6.33 -8.93 9.35
C ARG A 171 -5.97 -7.49 9.07
N CYS A 172 -5.08 -7.23 8.11
CA CYS A 172 -4.78 -5.87 7.67
C CYS A 172 -6.02 -5.15 7.14
N ARG A 173 -6.83 -5.83 6.31
CA ARG A 173 -8.07 -5.27 5.79
C ARG A 173 -9.09 -4.95 6.86
N GLU A 174 -9.22 -5.80 7.88
CA GLU A 174 -10.11 -5.55 9.01
C GLU A 174 -9.70 -4.30 9.79
N VAL A 175 -8.40 -4.12 10.04
CA VAL A 175 -7.89 -2.93 10.73
C VAL A 175 -8.07 -1.67 9.86
N MET A 176 -7.79 -1.74 8.56
CA MET A 176 -7.89 -0.60 7.65
C MET A 176 -9.31 -0.30 7.18
N SER A 177 -10.24 -1.26 7.29
CA SER A 177 -11.65 -1.08 6.95
C SER A 177 -12.51 -0.54 8.10
N GLN A 178 -11.92 -0.27 9.26
CA GLN A 178 -12.61 0.45 10.31
C GLN A 178 -13.09 1.80 9.78
N PRO A 179 -14.30 2.23 10.15
CA PRO A 179 -14.90 3.41 9.53
C PRO A 179 -13.96 4.59 9.66
N VAL A 180 -13.40 4.99 8.53
CA VAL A 180 -12.73 6.27 8.39
C VAL A 180 -13.79 7.31 8.74
N ILE A 181 -13.48 8.21 9.67
CA ILE A 181 -14.30 9.41 9.85
C ILE A 181 -14.44 10.03 8.47
N GLN A 182 -15.59 9.90 7.85
CA GLN A 182 -15.86 10.59 6.58
C GLN A 182 -15.93 12.08 6.91
N TYR A 183 -14.84 12.76 6.68
CA TYR A 183 -14.92 14.20 6.54
C TYR A 183 -15.78 14.44 5.29
N ASN A 184 -16.87 15.16 5.48
CA ASN A 184 -17.63 15.66 4.36
C ASN A 184 -16.75 16.74 3.70
N LEU A 185 -16.08 16.37 2.62
CA LEU A 185 -15.22 17.29 1.86
C LEU A 185 -16.01 18.44 1.21
N ASP A 186 -17.36 18.29 1.13
CA ASP A 186 -18.28 19.32 0.67
C ASP A 186 -18.79 20.24 1.82
N ALA A 187 -18.45 19.93 3.07
CA ALA A 187 -18.73 20.84 4.18
C ALA A 187 -17.75 22.00 4.12
N GLU A 188 -18.25 23.22 4.08
CA GLU A 188 -17.45 24.41 4.33
C GLU A 188 -16.70 24.19 5.65
N LEU A 189 -15.38 24.28 5.60
CA LEU A 189 -14.57 24.19 6.82
C LEU A 189 -15.08 25.28 7.77
N PRO A 190 -15.42 24.94 9.03
CA PRO A 190 -15.82 25.95 10.00
C PRO A 190 -14.72 26.99 10.10
N ASP A 191 -15.10 28.24 10.15
CA ASP A 191 -14.14 29.35 10.36
C ASP A 191 -13.28 29.01 11.57
N PRO A 192 -11.95 28.99 11.44
CA PRO A 192 -11.05 28.68 12.55
C PRO A 192 -11.27 29.58 13.77
N SER A 193 -11.84 30.79 13.57
CA SER A 193 -12.20 31.70 14.65
C SER A 193 -13.47 31.29 15.40
N GLU A 194 -14.32 30.42 14.85
CA GLU A 194 -15.56 29.94 15.46
C GLU A 194 -15.39 28.60 16.21
N THR A 195 -14.25 27.93 16.07
CA THR A 195 -13.98 26.66 16.75
C THR A 195 -13.55 26.92 18.19
N ASN A 196 -14.49 27.24 19.07
CA ASN A 196 -14.31 27.14 20.53
C ASN A 196 -14.31 25.67 21.01
N ASN A 197 -13.63 24.77 20.31
CA ASN A 197 -13.49 23.40 20.78
C ASN A 197 -12.33 23.35 21.77
N PRO A 198 -12.60 23.16 23.07
CA PRO A 198 -11.54 23.13 24.10
C PRO A 198 -10.52 21.99 23.87
N ASP A 199 -10.86 20.97 23.07
CA ASP A 199 -9.96 19.86 22.78
C ASP A 199 -8.83 20.24 21.81
N PHE A 200 -8.95 21.38 21.12
CA PHE A 200 -7.90 21.92 20.24
C PHE A 200 -7.15 23.12 20.85
N ALA A 201 -7.60 23.65 21.99
CA ALA A 201 -6.94 24.74 22.70
C ALA A 201 -5.64 24.23 23.32
N GLY A 202 -4.52 24.39 22.62
CA GLY A 202 -3.19 24.01 23.06
C GLY A 202 -2.42 23.08 22.12
N LEU A 203 -2.99 22.70 20.99
CA LEU A 203 -2.28 21.91 19.96
C LEU A 203 -1.44 22.80 19.01
N PHE A 204 -1.69 24.10 18.98
CA PHE A 204 -0.88 25.06 18.22
C PHE A 204 -0.47 26.19 19.14
N PRO A 205 0.86 26.52 19.21
CA PRO A 205 1.36 27.64 20.01
C PRO A 205 0.92 28.98 19.47
#